data_da4b37d1782f409de7af8f2d90865e90
#
_entry.id   da4b37d1782f409de7af8f2d90865e90
#
_cell.length_a   1.000
_cell.length_b   1.000
_cell.length_c   1.000
_cell.angle_alpha   90.00
_cell.angle_beta   90.00
_cell.angle_gamma   90.00
#
_symmetry.space_group_name_H-M   'P 1'
#
loop_
_entity.id
_entity.type
_entity.pdbx_description
1 polymer ?
#
loop_
_entity_poly.entity_id
_entity_poly.type
_entity_poly.pdbx_seq_one_letter_code
_entity_poly.pdbx_strand_id
1 'polypeptide(L)'
;MGTETGRRHFIITGTSKGIGLQLAELLLAKGDYVYGISRGGSDLLESSEEWSGRYRHVQYDLAELNGIDDLITRILDQIPSQEAEFIGLINNAAMLEPLRPIDQCSAAEISQSLNISLAAPMILSSSFIQQTNHLSARRKIVNLSSGSGSYPAPSMAVYCTSKAGVNMFTQCVSLEQTGQQNPVEIIAFDPGMVDTELQAVARGKSAEEFALAGMFNQVYETGQLRSPQDVAKQLIVRIDEHSDASHVIHSTES
;
A
#
# COMPACT_ATOMS: atom_id res chain seq x y z
N MET A 1 -5.70 35.39 10.93
CA MET A 1 -6.13 34.81 9.66
C MET A 1 -5.33 33.52 9.54
N GLY A 2 -5.96 32.38 9.87
CA GLY A 2 -5.35 31.08 9.64
C GLY A 2 -5.27 30.86 8.13
N THR A 3 -4.12 30.53 7.64
CA THR A 3 -3.96 30.00 6.28
C THR A 3 -4.81 28.74 6.22
N GLU A 4 -5.89 28.73 5.42
CA GLU A 4 -6.56 27.50 5.06
C GLU A 4 -5.49 26.64 4.38
N THR A 5 -4.96 25.68 5.11
CA THR A 5 -4.09 24.67 4.53
C THR A 5 -4.96 23.90 3.53
N GLY A 6 -4.54 23.79 2.28
CA GLY A 6 -5.29 23.08 1.24
C GLY A 6 -5.54 21.63 1.64
N ARG A 7 -6.60 21.05 1.10
CA ARG A 7 -7.07 19.71 1.48
C ARG A 7 -6.16 18.60 0.93
N ARG A 8 -5.85 17.62 1.76
CA ARG A 8 -5.08 16.45 1.37
C ARG A 8 -6.00 15.24 1.25
N HIS A 9 -5.88 14.50 0.18
CA HIS A 9 -6.71 13.35 -0.14
C HIS A 9 -5.85 12.10 -0.33
N PHE A 10 -6.24 11.00 0.29
CA PHE A 10 -5.50 9.74 0.24
C PHE A 10 -6.38 8.60 -0.24
N ILE A 11 -5.95 7.90 -1.27
CA ILE A 11 -6.53 6.66 -1.76
C ILE A 11 -5.66 5.53 -1.21
N ILE A 12 -6.20 4.68 -0.33
CA ILE A 12 -5.43 3.66 0.38
C ILE A 12 -6.04 2.29 0.13
N THR A 13 -5.26 1.33 -0.37
CA THR A 13 -5.71 -0.05 -0.50
C THR A 13 -5.44 -0.85 0.78
N GLY A 14 -6.40 -1.71 1.20
CA GLY A 14 -6.24 -2.57 2.38
C GLY A 14 -6.44 -1.83 3.71
N THR A 15 -7.46 -1.00 3.84
CA THR A 15 -7.74 -0.20 5.04
C THR A 15 -8.53 -0.94 6.13
N SER A 16 -8.96 -2.17 5.90
CA SER A 16 -9.76 -2.92 6.89
C SER A 16 -8.96 -3.36 8.12
N LYS A 17 -7.62 -3.40 8.05
CA LYS A 17 -6.73 -3.90 9.11
C LYS A 17 -5.27 -3.50 8.90
N GLY A 18 -4.42 -3.79 9.90
CA GLY A 18 -2.96 -3.66 9.82
C GLY A 18 -2.47 -2.24 9.55
N ILE A 19 -1.43 -2.12 8.72
CA ILE A 19 -0.78 -0.84 8.40
C ILE A 19 -1.77 0.12 7.73
N GLY A 20 -2.60 -0.37 6.78
CA GLY A 20 -3.54 0.48 6.06
C GLY A 20 -4.61 1.09 6.95
N LEU A 21 -5.12 0.33 7.94
CA LEU A 21 -6.04 0.84 8.95
C LEU A 21 -5.39 1.95 9.79
N GLN A 22 -4.21 1.67 10.36
CA GLN A 22 -3.50 2.62 11.22
C GLN A 22 -3.09 3.89 10.47
N LEU A 23 -2.71 3.76 9.20
CA LEU A 23 -2.41 4.91 8.35
C LEU A 23 -3.66 5.77 8.12
N ALA A 24 -4.80 5.13 7.80
CA ALA A 24 -6.07 5.83 7.61
C ALA A 24 -6.49 6.61 8.88
N GLU A 25 -6.42 5.97 10.05
CA GLU A 25 -6.71 6.63 11.34
C GLU A 25 -5.83 7.86 11.58
N LEU A 26 -4.51 7.72 11.39
CA LEU A 26 -3.57 8.81 11.64
C LEU A 26 -3.76 9.99 10.67
N LEU A 27 -4.07 9.73 9.40
CA LEU A 27 -4.35 10.76 8.41
C LEU A 27 -5.68 11.48 8.72
N LEU A 28 -6.73 10.73 9.05
CA LEU A 28 -8.01 11.30 9.46
C LEU A 28 -7.90 12.17 10.71
N ALA A 29 -7.12 11.74 11.71
CA ALA A 29 -6.83 12.51 12.91
C ALA A 29 -6.06 13.82 12.62
N LYS A 30 -5.30 13.89 11.53
CA LYS A 30 -4.65 15.11 11.03
C LYS A 30 -5.62 16.04 10.27
N GLY A 31 -6.84 15.61 9.98
CA GLY A 31 -7.81 16.38 9.20
C GLY A 31 -7.84 16.05 7.71
N ASP A 32 -7.06 15.06 7.27
CA ASP A 32 -6.98 14.62 5.88
C ASP A 32 -8.25 13.83 5.47
N TYR A 33 -8.47 13.67 4.16
CA TYR A 33 -9.53 12.87 3.56
C TYR A 33 -9.00 11.52 3.11
N VAL A 34 -9.71 10.44 3.43
CA VAL A 34 -9.27 9.07 3.11
C VAL A 34 -10.36 8.30 2.36
N TYR A 35 -9.99 7.72 1.22
CA TYR A 35 -10.77 6.78 0.43
C TYR A 35 -10.14 5.40 0.60
N GLY A 36 -10.75 4.57 1.43
CA GLY A 36 -10.21 3.25 1.78
C GLY A 36 -10.77 2.17 0.86
N ILE A 37 -9.91 1.51 0.09
CA ILE A 37 -10.28 0.40 -0.81
C ILE A 37 -10.03 -0.92 -0.11
N SER A 38 -11.06 -1.73 0.08
CA SER A 38 -10.96 -3.07 0.67
C SER A 38 -12.22 -3.91 0.37
N ARG A 39 -12.12 -5.23 0.51
CA ARG A 39 -13.25 -6.14 0.30
C ARG A 39 -14.32 -6.00 1.39
N GLY A 40 -13.90 -5.80 2.62
CA GLY A 40 -14.77 -5.53 3.77
C GLY A 40 -14.39 -4.20 4.41
N GLY A 41 -15.35 -3.54 5.02
CA GLY A 41 -15.14 -2.29 5.73
C GLY A 41 -14.35 -2.45 7.03
N SER A 42 -14.24 -1.33 7.74
CA SER A 42 -13.75 -1.28 9.11
C SER A 42 -14.77 -0.54 9.97
N ASP A 43 -15.38 -1.25 10.92
CA ASP A 43 -16.34 -0.65 11.84
C ASP A 43 -15.73 0.57 12.56
N LEU A 44 -14.45 0.51 12.88
CA LEU A 44 -13.72 1.60 13.52
C LEU A 44 -13.70 2.88 12.66
N LEU A 45 -13.45 2.75 11.37
CA LEU A 45 -13.39 3.89 10.45
C LEU A 45 -14.78 4.39 10.05
N GLU A 46 -15.74 3.47 9.86
CA GLU A 46 -17.06 3.78 9.30
C GLU A 46 -18.04 4.30 10.35
N SER A 47 -17.95 3.83 11.60
CA SER A 47 -18.84 4.25 12.68
C SER A 47 -18.40 5.51 13.40
N SER A 48 -17.22 6.05 13.11
CA SER A 48 -16.70 7.23 13.78
C SER A 48 -17.41 8.50 13.31
N GLU A 49 -18.14 9.16 14.22
CA GLU A 49 -18.73 10.49 13.96
C GLU A 49 -17.65 11.54 13.68
N GLU A 50 -16.49 11.42 14.32
CA GLU A 50 -15.36 12.35 14.16
C GLU A 50 -14.85 12.39 12.71
N TRP A 51 -14.90 11.25 12.01
CA TRP A 51 -14.38 11.12 10.65
C TRP A 51 -15.49 11.17 9.58
N SER A 52 -16.73 11.39 9.99
CA SER A 52 -17.87 11.53 9.08
C SER A 52 -17.58 12.62 8.03
N GLY A 53 -17.78 12.24 6.76
CA GLY A 53 -17.51 13.12 5.61
C GLY A 53 -16.04 13.20 5.19
N ARG A 54 -15.08 12.67 5.98
CA ARG A 54 -13.65 12.61 5.62
C ARG A 54 -13.15 11.19 5.33
N TYR A 55 -13.79 10.17 5.84
CA TYR A 55 -13.56 8.78 5.47
C TYR A 55 -14.65 8.27 4.54
N ARG A 56 -14.23 7.55 3.50
CA ARG A 56 -15.14 6.82 2.60
C ARG A 56 -14.60 5.43 2.30
N HIS A 57 -15.35 4.41 2.68
CA HIS A 57 -15.07 3.04 2.26
C HIS A 57 -15.53 2.82 0.82
N VAL A 58 -14.65 2.24 0.02
CA VAL A 58 -14.91 1.83 -1.36
C VAL A 58 -14.69 0.32 -1.44
N GLN A 59 -15.80 -0.43 -1.45
CA GLN A 59 -15.72 -1.87 -1.52
C GLN A 59 -15.23 -2.32 -2.90
N TYR A 60 -14.11 -3.04 -2.91
CA TYR A 60 -13.54 -3.59 -4.14
C TYR A 60 -12.60 -4.77 -3.86
N ASP A 61 -12.63 -5.81 -4.74
CA ASP A 61 -11.64 -6.89 -4.73
C ASP A 61 -10.55 -6.61 -5.77
N LEU A 62 -9.33 -6.40 -5.30
CA LEU A 62 -8.18 -6.10 -6.16
C LEU A 62 -7.71 -7.29 -7.02
N ALA A 63 -8.28 -8.49 -6.84
CA ALA A 63 -8.11 -9.59 -7.78
C ALA A 63 -8.83 -9.34 -9.12
N GLU A 64 -9.85 -8.48 -9.13
CA GLU A 64 -10.64 -8.09 -10.29
C GLU A 64 -10.00 -6.89 -11.00
N LEU A 65 -9.05 -7.15 -11.90
CA LEU A 65 -8.23 -6.10 -12.50
C LEU A 65 -8.99 -5.16 -13.45
N ASN A 66 -9.99 -5.68 -14.16
CA ASN A 66 -10.66 -4.94 -15.26
C ASN A 66 -11.49 -3.72 -14.81
N GLY A 67 -11.85 -3.64 -13.53
CA GLY A 67 -12.66 -2.52 -13.01
C GLY A 67 -11.83 -1.44 -12.29
N ILE A 68 -10.50 -1.54 -12.30
CA ILE A 68 -9.63 -0.63 -11.53
C ILE A 68 -9.65 0.80 -12.11
N ASP A 69 -9.71 0.97 -13.41
CA ASP A 69 -9.78 2.30 -14.03
C ASP A 69 -11.07 3.03 -13.64
N ASP A 70 -12.20 2.35 -13.69
CA ASP A 70 -13.49 2.89 -13.25
C ASP A 70 -13.51 3.16 -11.74
N LEU A 71 -12.83 2.33 -10.95
CA LEU A 71 -12.68 2.52 -9.51
C LEU A 71 -11.95 3.84 -9.20
N ILE A 72 -10.81 4.08 -9.85
CA ILE A 72 -10.05 5.32 -9.68
C ILE A 72 -10.84 6.53 -10.15
N THR A 73 -11.50 6.44 -11.31
CA THR A 73 -12.38 7.51 -11.81
C THR A 73 -13.43 7.90 -10.78
N ARG A 74 -14.19 6.93 -10.27
CA ARG A 74 -15.24 7.19 -9.25
C ARG A 74 -14.71 7.79 -7.95
N ILE A 75 -13.48 7.50 -7.57
CA ILE A 75 -12.85 8.10 -6.38
C ILE A 75 -12.42 9.54 -6.69
N LEU A 76 -11.74 9.76 -7.80
CA LEU A 76 -11.25 11.08 -8.18
C LEU A 76 -12.37 12.09 -8.44
N ASP A 77 -13.51 11.65 -8.98
CA ASP A 77 -14.73 12.48 -9.16
C ASP A 77 -15.28 13.04 -7.85
N GLN A 78 -14.91 12.46 -6.71
CA GLN A 78 -15.32 12.91 -5.39
C GLN A 78 -14.32 13.90 -4.75
N ILE A 79 -13.16 14.09 -5.37
CA ILE A 79 -12.12 14.99 -4.88
C ILE A 79 -12.33 16.38 -5.50
N PRO A 80 -12.59 17.42 -4.70
CA PRO A 80 -12.69 18.79 -5.21
C PRO A 80 -11.33 19.26 -5.74
N SER A 81 -11.09 19.11 -7.02
CA SER A 81 -9.79 19.34 -7.65
C SER A 81 -9.22 20.75 -7.44
N GLN A 82 -10.09 21.75 -7.30
CA GLN A 82 -9.70 23.14 -7.05
C GLN A 82 -9.20 23.41 -5.62
N GLU A 83 -9.56 22.53 -4.66
CA GLU A 83 -9.23 22.67 -3.24
C GLU A 83 -8.13 21.67 -2.81
N ALA A 84 -7.83 20.69 -3.67
CA ALA A 84 -6.83 19.68 -3.38
C ALA A 84 -5.42 20.26 -3.50
N GLU A 85 -4.66 20.24 -2.41
CA GLU A 85 -3.24 20.57 -2.37
C GLU A 85 -2.36 19.33 -2.59
N PHE A 86 -2.84 18.18 -2.13
CA PHE A 86 -2.14 16.90 -2.21
C PHE A 86 -3.10 15.76 -2.51
N ILE A 87 -2.68 14.85 -3.41
CA ILE A 87 -3.39 13.59 -3.67
C ILE A 87 -2.38 12.44 -3.60
N GLY A 88 -2.59 11.52 -2.66
CA GLY A 88 -1.75 10.33 -2.46
C GLY A 88 -2.46 9.04 -2.84
N LEU A 89 -1.76 8.14 -3.54
CA LEU A 89 -2.16 6.74 -3.75
C LEU A 89 -1.23 5.84 -2.95
N ILE A 90 -1.80 5.05 -2.03
CA ILE A 90 -1.04 4.13 -1.17
C ILE A 90 -1.44 2.69 -1.51
N ASN A 91 -0.60 2.02 -2.27
CA ASN A 91 -0.74 0.60 -2.60
C ASN A 91 -0.22 -0.26 -1.44
N ASN A 92 -1.08 -0.47 -0.42
CA ASN A 92 -0.75 -1.23 0.77
C ASN A 92 -1.29 -2.67 0.76
N ALA A 93 -2.40 -2.93 0.07
CA ALA A 93 -2.96 -4.28 0.01
C ALA A 93 -1.97 -5.27 -0.60
N ALA A 94 -1.84 -6.44 0.02
CA ALA A 94 -1.01 -7.52 -0.46
C ALA A 94 -1.54 -8.88 0.04
N MET A 95 -1.13 -9.95 -0.63
CA MET A 95 -1.39 -11.34 -0.25
C MET A 95 -0.04 -12.04 -0.06
N LEU A 96 0.15 -12.66 1.11
CA LEU A 96 1.38 -13.39 1.42
C LEU A 96 1.37 -14.81 0.83
N GLU A 97 0.21 -15.43 0.79
CA GLU A 97 0.03 -16.76 0.26
C GLU A 97 0.15 -16.81 -1.27
N PRO A 98 0.55 -17.94 -1.85
CA PRO A 98 0.82 -19.24 -1.21
C PRO A 98 2.18 -19.28 -0.49
N LEU A 99 2.21 -19.91 0.70
CA LEU A 99 3.41 -20.15 1.51
C LEU A 99 3.79 -21.62 1.46
N ARG A 100 4.32 -22.06 0.31
CA ARG A 100 4.77 -23.44 0.05
C ARG A 100 5.70 -23.48 -1.16
N PRO A 101 6.45 -24.59 -1.38
CA PRO A 101 7.27 -24.77 -2.58
C PRO A 101 6.48 -24.54 -3.88
N ILE A 102 7.12 -23.95 -4.89
CA ILE A 102 6.43 -23.50 -6.11
C ILE A 102 5.76 -24.62 -6.89
N ASP A 103 6.33 -25.84 -6.86
CA ASP A 103 5.77 -27.03 -7.48
C ASP A 103 4.48 -27.55 -6.81
N GLN A 104 4.14 -27.02 -5.64
CA GLN A 104 2.90 -27.30 -4.91
C GLN A 104 1.85 -26.18 -5.02
N CYS A 105 2.19 -25.08 -5.71
CA CYS A 105 1.28 -23.96 -5.89
C CYS A 105 0.40 -24.17 -7.14
N SER A 106 -0.90 -23.98 -7.01
CA SER A 106 -1.80 -23.99 -8.17
C SER A 106 -1.68 -22.72 -9.01
N ALA A 107 -2.00 -22.79 -10.28
CA ALA A 107 -2.06 -21.62 -11.16
C ALA A 107 -3.03 -20.55 -10.65
N ALA A 108 -4.14 -20.92 -10.04
CA ALA A 108 -5.12 -19.99 -9.47
C ALA A 108 -4.55 -19.21 -8.29
N GLU A 109 -3.85 -19.87 -7.36
CA GLU A 109 -3.21 -19.21 -6.20
C GLU A 109 -2.11 -18.25 -6.66
N ILE A 110 -1.27 -18.68 -7.62
CA ILE A 110 -0.21 -17.82 -8.18
C ILE A 110 -0.85 -16.58 -8.83
N SER A 111 -1.84 -16.77 -9.70
CA SER A 111 -2.51 -15.67 -10.40
C SER A 111 -3.18 -14.71 -9.42
N GLN A 112 -3.92 -15.21 -8.43
CA GLN A 112 -4.58 -14.38 -7.43
C GLN A 112 -3.58 -13.52 -6.63
N SER A 113 -2.49 -14.13 -6.17
CA SER A 113 -1.45 -13.45 -5.42
C SER A 113 -0.77 -12.36 -6.25
N LEU A 114 -0.41 -12.65 -7.51
CA LEU A 114 0.19 -11.68 -8.41
C LEU A 114 -0.79 -10.58 -8.82
N ASN A 115 -2.06 -10.90 -9.03
CA ASN A 115 -3.08 -9.89 -9.34
C ASN A 115 -3.17 -8.87 -8.21
N ILE A 116 -3.33 -9.32 -6.96
CA ILE A 116 -3.48 -8.43 -5.80
C ILE A 116 -2.18 -7.68 -5.48
N SER A 117 -1.03 -8.38 -5.48
CA SER A 117 0.21 -7.86 -4.91
C SER A 117 1.13 -7.16 -5.93
N LEU A 118 0.87 -7.31 -7.23
CA LEU A 118 1.69 -6.73 -8.30
C LEU A 118 0.84 -6.04 -9.38
N ALA A 119 -0.07 -6.76 -10.04
CA ALA A 119 -0.79 -6.22 -11.19
C ALA A 119 -1.74 -5.07 -10.78
N ALA A 120 -2.49 -5.22 -9.69
CA ALA A 120 -3.38 -4.17 -9.21
C ALA A 120 -2.62 -2.88 -8.81
N PRO A 121 -1.50 -2.89 -8.05
CA PRO A 121 -0.67 -1.72 -7.83
C PRO A 121 -0.18 -1.05 -9.11
N MET A 122 0.20 -1.81 -10.14
CA MET A 122 0.62 -1.27 -11.44
C MET A 122 -0.53 -0.56 -12.15
N ILE A 123 -1.71 -1.17 -12.22
CA ILE A 123 -2.89 -0.61 -12.89
C ILE A 123 -3.40 0.61 -12.13
N LEU A 124 -3.52 0.52 -10.79
CA LEU A 124 -3.88 1.66 -9.93
C LEU A 124 -2.94 2.85 -10.15
N SER A 125 -1.64 2.60 -10.20
CA SER A 125 -0.64 3.66 -10.42
C SER A 125 -0.76 4.27 -11.82
N SER A 126 -0.93 3.44 -12.86
CA SER A 126 -1.12 3.89 -14.24
C SER A 126 -2.36 4.77 -14.36
N SER A 127 -3.50 4.27 -13.87
CA SER A 127 -4.77 4.98 -13.88
C SER A 127 -4.70 6.30 -13.09
N PHE A 128 -4.08 6.28 -11.91
CA PHE A 128 -3.87 7.46 -11.08
C PHE A 128 -3.02 8.53 -11.81
N ILE A 129 -1.89 8.14 -12.41
CA ILE A 129 -1.03 9.07 -13.16
C ILE A 129 -1.80 9.70 -14.31
N GLN A 130 -2.49 8.89 -15.13
CA GLN A 130 -3.24 9.35 -16.30
C GLN A 130 -4.36 10.33 -15.92
N GLN A 131 -5.17 9.95 -14.92
CA GLN A 131 -6.37 10.70 -14.57
C GLN A 131 -6.09 11.94 -13.71
N THR A 132 -4.92 12.04 -13.08
CA THR A 132 -4.54 13.21 -12.27
C THR A 132 -3.57 14.17 -12.98
N ASN A 133 -3.14 13.87 -14.21
CA ASN A 133 -2.11 14.63 -14.92
C ASN A 133 -2.47 16.12 -15.14
N HIS A 134 -3.76 16.44 -15.20
CA HIS A 134 -4.27 17.79 -15.38
C HIS A 134 -4.38 18.59 -14.06
N LEU A 135 -4.17 17.97 -12.91
CA LEU A 135 -4.32 18.58 -11.59
C LEU A 135 -3.05 19.32 -11.18
N SER A 136 -3.20 20.47 -10.55
CA SER A 136 -2.08 21.25 -9.98
C SER A 136 -1.64 20.75 -8.58
N ALA A 137 -2.42 19.88 -7.95
CA ALA A 137 -2.09 19.28 -6.66
C ALA A 137 -0.76 18.50 -6.72
N ARG A 138 0.03 18.54 -5.65
CA ARG A 138 1.16 17.61 -5.49
C ARG A 138 0.63 16.18 -5.45
N ARG A 139 1.28 15.27 -6.16
CA ARG A 139 0.81 13.89 -6.30
C ARG A 139 1.91 12.92 -5.92
N LYS A 140 1.56 11.92 -5.10
CA LYS A 140 2.52 10.90 -4.69
C LYS A 140 1.92 9.51 -4.67
N ILE A 141 2.67 8.54 -5.16
CA ILE A 141 2.35 7.12 -5.07
C ILE A 141 3.31 6.46 -4.09
N VAL A 142 2.79 5.67 -3.17
CA VAL A 142 3.59 4.84 -2.27
C VAL A 142 3.20 3.38 -2.46
N ASN A 143 4.14 2.56 -2.85
CA ASN A 143 3.99 1.12 -2.98
C ASN A 143 4.58 0.43 -1.75
N LEU A 144 3.76 -0.28 -0.96
CA LEU A 144 4.26 -1.08 0.17
C LEU A 144 5.02 -2.30 -0.37
N SER A 145 6.33 -2.28 -0.15
CA SER A 145 7.26 -3.34 -0.51
C SER A 145 7.50 -4.29 0.68
N SER A 146 8.63 -4.94 0.70
CA SER A 146 9.11 -5.85 1.75
C SER A 146 10.59 -6.15 1.51
N GLY A 147 11.35 -6.50 2.54
CA GLY A 147 12.67 -7.11 2.41
C GLY A 147 12.68 -8.34 1.49
N SER A 148 11.56 -9.05 1.41
CA SER A 148 11.36 -10.15 0.46
C SER A 148 11.44 -9.73 -1.02
N GLY A 149 11.38 -8.44 -1.32
CA GLY A 149 11.63 -7.91 -2.67
C GLY A 149 13.11 -7.85 -3.04
N SER A 150 14.01 -8.00 -2.06
CA SER A 150 15.47 -7.98 -2.25
C SER A 150 16.15 -9.28 -1.84
N TYR A 151 15.53 -10.05 -0.93
CA TYR A 151 16.08 -11.28 -0.38
C TYR A 151 15.17 -12.47 -0.68
N PRO A 152 15.69 -13.54 -1.31
CA PRO A 152 14.90 -14.74 -1.60
C PRO A 152 14.62 -15.53 -0.32
N ALA A 153 13.43 -16.11 -0.25
CA ALA A 153 13.03 -16.98 0.85
C ALA A 153 12.34 -18.24 0.31
N PRO A 154 12.69 -19.44 0.82
CA PRO A 154 12.04 -20.68 0.42
C PRO A 154 10.55 -20.65 0.77
N SER A 155 9.73 -21.28 -0.05
CA SER A 155 8.26 -21.31 0.08
C SER A 155 7.55 -19.94 -0.08
N MET A 156 8.28 -18.89 -0.46
CA MET A 156 7.77 -17.54 -0.68
C MET A 156 7.99 -17.02 -2.11
N ALA A 157 8.23 -17.91 -3.07
CA ALA A 157 8.62 -17.53 -4.44
C ALA A 157 7.64 -16.51 -5.06
N VAL A 158 6.33 -16.73 -4.94
CA VAL A 158 5.31 -15.83 -5.51
C VAL A 158 5.34 -14.46 -4.83
N TYR A 159 5.39 -14.45 -3.51
CA TYR A 159 5.44 -13.20 -2.73
C TYR A 159 6.73 -12.41 -3.00
N CYS A 160 7.90 -13.06 -2.93
CA CYS A 160 9.19 -12.43 -3.24
C CYS A 160 9.20 -11.84 -4.66
N THR A 161 8.69 -12.58 -5.64
CA THR A 161 8.57 -12.11 -7.03
C THR A 161 7.66 -10.88 -7.12
N SER A 162 6.51 -10.89 -6.44
CA SER A 162 5.61 -9.75 -6.46
C SER A 162 6.26 -8.50 -5.86
N LYS A 163 6.98 -8.63 -4.75
CA LYS A 163 7.65 -7.49 -4.09
C LYS A 163 8.89 -7.00 -4.86
N ALA A 164 9.65 -7.90 -5.45
CA ALA A 164 10.73 -7.54 -6.38
C ALA A 164 10.18 -6.81 -7.62
N GLY A 165 9.06 -7.29 -8.16
CA GLY A 165 8.35 -6.64 -9.27
C GLY A 165 7.86 -5.24 -8.91
N VAL A 166 7.27 -5.06 -7.72
CA VAL A 166 6.85 -3.74 -7.20
C VAL A 166 8.04 -2.79 -7.08
N ASN A 167 9.19 -3.26 -6.57
CA ASN A 167 10.40 -2.44 -6.46
C ASN A 167 10.89 -1.99 -7.84
N MET A 168 11.00 -2.90 -8.80
CA MET A 168 11.44 -2.59 -10.16
C MET A 168 10.45 -1.65 -10.87
N PHE A 169 9.15 -1.94 -10.78
CA PHE A 169 8.10 -1.09 -11.32
C PHE A 169 8.21 0.34 -10.78
N THR A 170 8.37 0.51 -9.46
CA THR A 170 8.50 1.81 -8.83
C THR A 170 9.70 2.59 -9.37
N GLN A 171 10.85 1.93 -9.53
CA GLN A 171 12.05 2.54 -10.10
C GLN A 171 11.85 2.98 -11.55
N CYS A 172 11.26 2.11 -12.39
CA CYS A 172 10.98 2.44 -13.79
C CYS A 172 10.06 3.66 -13.90
N VAL A 173 8.94 3.67 -13.16
CA VAL A 173 7.98 4.79 -13.19
C VAL A 173 8.61 6.08 -12.65
N SER A 174 9.45 6.00 -11.61
CA SER A 174 10.17 7.18 -11.12
C SER A 174 11.05 7.82 -12.19
N LEU A 175 11.76 7.00 -12.98
CA LEU A 175 12.54 7.48 -14.11
C LEU A 175 11.66 8.08 -15.24
N GLU A 176 10.52 7.45 -15.53
CA GLU A 176 9.55 7.95 -16.52
C GLU A 176 8.93 9.30 -16.12
N GLN A 177 8.77 9.55 -14.83
CA GLN A 177 8.25 10.82 -14.30
C GLN A 177 9.32 11.93 -14.28
N THR A 178 10.60 11.57 -14.34
CA THR A 178 11.70 12.55 -14.38
C THR A 178 11.61 13.40 -15.64
N GLY A 179 11.54 14.71 -15.46
CA GLY A 179 11.46 15.67 -16.57
C GLY A 179 10.05 15.88 -17.15
N GLN A 180 9.02 15.21 -16.59
CA GLN A 180 7.63 15.53 -16.94
C GLN A 180 7.26 16.93 -16.44
N GLN A 181 6.36 17.60 -17.14
CA GLN A 181 5.90 18.95 -16.77
C GLN A 181 5.19 18.97 -15.43
N ASN A 182 4.45 17.90 -15.11
CA ASN A 182 3.72 17.72 -13.86
C ASN A 182 3.98 16.30 -13.34
N PRO A 183 5.13 16.04 -12.69
CA PRO A 183 5.52 14.70 -12.30
C PRO A 183 4.72 14.19 -11.10
N VAL A 184 4.49 12.87 -11.04
CA VAL A 184 4.03 12.17 -9.85
C VAL A 184 5.26 11.62 -9.13
N GLU A 185 5.42 11.98 -7.85
CA GLU A 185 6.43 11.33 -7.01
C GLU A 185 6.01 9.87 -6.77
N ILE A 186 6.93 8.93 -6.86
CA ILE A 186 6.65 7.51 -6.57
C ILE A 186 7.78 6.89 -5.77
N ILE A 187 7.43 6.18 -4.69
CA ILE A 187 8.38 5.47 -3.84
C ILE A 187 7.89 4.05 -3.52
N ALA A 188 8.83 3.15 -3.25
CA ALA A 188 8.56 1.87 -2.58
C ALA A 188 9.01 1.97 -1.13
N PHE A 189 8.18 1.49 -0.21
CA PHE A 189 8.44 1.52 1.23
C PHE A 189 8.41 0.10 1.81
N ASP A 190 9.54 -0.34 2.35
CA ASP A 190 9.66 -1.60 3.09
C ASP A 190 9.36 -1.35 4.58
N PRO A 191 8.24 -1.87 5.09
CA PRO A 191 7.84 -1.69 6.49
C PRO A 191 8.66 -2.52 7.48
N GLY A 192 9.51 -3.45 7.01
CA GLY A 192 10.13 -4.48 7.84
C GLY A 192 9.12 -5.54 8.32
N MET A 193 9.43 -6.22 9.41
CA MET A 193 8.55 -7.21 10.01
C MET A 193 7.56 -6.54 10.97
N VAL A 194 6.27 -6.58 10.64
CA VAL A 194 5.20 -5.86 11.33
C VAL A 194 4.18 -6.83 11.89
N ASP A 195 3.72 -6.62 13.13
CA ASP A 195 2.67 -7.45 13.74
C ASP A 195 1.31 -7.17 13.11
N THR A 196 1.03 -7.90 12.06
CA THR A 196 -0.20 -7.84 11.28
C THR A 196 -0.77 -9.23 11.09
N GLU A 197 -2.02 -9.31 10.67
CA GLU A 197 -2.63 -10.61 10.31
C GLU A 197 -1.91 -11.30 9.14
N LEU A 198 -1.27 -10.55 8.25
CA LEU A 198 -0.43 -11.11 7.19
C LEU A 198 0.75 -11.89 7.80
N GLN A 199 1.40 -11.36 8.83
CA GLN A 199 2.46 -12.03 9.58
C GLN A 199 1.89 -13.20 10.41
N ALA A 200 0.68 -13.05 10.99
CA ALA A 200 0.00 -14.11 11.72
C ALA A 200 -0.32 -15.34 10.84
N VAL A 201 -0.65 -15.14 9.56
CA VAL A 201 -0.81 -16.24 8.60
C VAL A 201 0.47 -17.07 8.47
N ALA A 202 1.64 -16.43 8.39
CA ALA A 202 2.91 -17.15 8.33
C ALA A 202 3.21 -17.93 9.61
N ARG A 203 2.92 -17.34 10.78
CA ARG A 203 3.08 -17.98 12.09
C ARG A 203 2.15 -19.19 12.28
N GLY A 204 0.96 -19.14 11.70
CA GLY A 204 -0.05 -20.19 11.84
C GLY A 204 0.22 -21.43 10.99
N LYS A 205 1.24 -21.41 10.10
CA LYS A 205 1.62 -22.57 9.30
C LYS A 205 2.46 -23.55 10.10
N SER A 206 2.35 -24.85 9.77
CA SER A 206 3.28 -25.85 10.25
C SER A 206 4.66 -25.72 9.58
N ALA A 207 5.71 -26.25 10.20
CA ALA A 207 7.05 -26.29 9.61
C ALA A 207 7.10 -27.12 8.30
N GLU A 208 6.17 -28.05 8.14
CA GLU A 208 6.02 -28.89 6.93
C GLU A 208 5.42 -28.08 5.77
N GLU A 209 4.46 -27.19 6.06
CA GLU A 209 3.84 -26.31 5.06
C GLU A 209 4.76 -25.14 4.71
N PHE A 210 5.38 -24.52 5.71
CA PHE A 210 6.20 -23.33 5.56
C PHE A 210 7.45 -23.41 6.43
N ALA A 211 8.59 -23.72 5.82
CA ALA A 211 9.86 -23.98 6.53
C ALA A 211 10.32 -22.81 7.42
N LEU A 212 9.88 -21.57 7.14
CA LEU A 212 10.23 -20.39 7.94
C LEU A 212 9.24 -20.07 9.05
N ALA A 213 8.16 -20.84 9.25
CA ALA A 213 7.16 -20.58 10.29
C ALA A 213 7.79 -20.44 11.68
N GLY A 214 8.79 -21.25 12.00
CA GLY A 214 9.53 -21.18 13.26
C GLY A 214 10.26 -19.84 13.47
N MET A 215 10.87 -19.31 12.41
CA MET A 215 11.52 -18.00 12.45
C MET A 215 10.49 -16.87 12.69
N PHE A 216 9.36 -16.92 11.98
CA PHE A 216 8.28 -15.94 12.17
C PHE A 216 7.70 -15.97 13.59
N ASN A 217 7.55 -17.17 14.19
CA ASN A 217 7.14 -17.33 15.58
C ASN A 217 8.19 -16.76 16.54
N GLN A 218 9.47 -17.07 16.35
CA GLN A 218 10.56 -16.56 17.18
C GLN A 218 10.61 -15.03 17.20
N VAL A 219 10.50 -14.38 16.05
CA VAL A 219 10.50 -12.91 15.95
C VAL A 219 9.31 -12.30 16.71
N TYR A 220 8.16 -12.95 16.67
CA TYR A 220 6.98 -12.54 17.45
C TYR A 220 7.19 -12.72 18.95
N GLU A 221 7.62 -13.90 19.39
CA GLU A 221 7.84 -14.24 20.79
C GLU A 221 8.91 -13.37 21.47
N THR A 222 9.91 -12.95 20.70
CA THR A 222 10.98 -12.06 21.17
C THR A 222 10.62 -10.57 21.11
N GLY A 223 9.39 -10.23 20.68
CA GLY A 223 8.92 -8.84 20.62
C GLY A 223 9.64 -7.97 19.58
N GLN A 224 10.21 -8.58 18.53
CA GLN A 224 10.96 -7.87 17.49
C GLN A 224 10.06 -7.37 16.35
N LEU A 225 8.77 -7.70 16.38
CA LEU A 225 7.82 -7.13 15.42
C LEU A 225 7.53 -5.67 15.73
N ARG A 226 7.47 -4.88 14.69
CA ARG A 226 7.06 -3.47 14.79
C ARG A 226 5.54 -3.37 14.91
N SER A 227 5.06 -2.34 15.60
CA SER A 227 3.62 -2.09 15.61
C SER A 227 3.16 -1.50 14.26
N PRO A 228 1.96 -1.85 13.77
CA PRO A 228 1.39 -1.22 12.57
C PRO A 228 1.31 0.31 12.70
N GLN A 229 1.05 0.82 13.90
CA GLN A 229 0.96 2.25 14.18
C GLN A 229 2.31 2.96 14.01
N ASP A 230 3.41 2.38 14.48
CA ASP A 230 4.73 3.01 14.33
C ASP A 230 5.20 3.01 12.89
N VAL A 231 4.88 1.94 12.15
CA VAL A 231 5.12 1.88 10.71
C VAL A 231 4.29 2.94 9.97
N ALA A 232 3.02 3.11 10.31
CA ALA A 232 2.16 4.12 9.72
C ALA A 232 2.66 5.55 9.99
N LYS A 233 3.18 5.84 11.20
CA LYS A 233 3.82 7.13 11.52
C LYS A 233 5.03 7.40 10.63
N GLN A 234 5.91 6.40 10.44
CA GLN A 234 7.08 6.56 9.56
C GLN A 234 6.67 6.73 8.10
N LEU A 235 5.65 5.99 7.67
CA LEU A 235 5.13 6.14 6.32
C LEU A 235 4.59 7.55 6.05
N ILE A 236 3.93 8.18 7.04
CA ILE A 236 3.50 9.58 6.93
C ILE A 236 4.68 10.51 6.73
N VAL A 237 5.79 10.31 7.47
CA VAL A 237 7.01 11.12 7.27
C VAL A 237 7.50 10.99 5.82
N ARG A 238 7.55 9.76 5.26
CA ARG A 238 7.98 9.55 3.87
C ARG A 238 6.99 10.12 2.84
N ILE A 239 5.70 10.18 3.17
CA ILE A 239 4.68 10.84 2.33
C ILE A 239 4.90 12.35 2.30
N ASP A 240 5.20 12.94 3.45
CA ASP A 240 5.37 14.40 3.61
C ASP A 240 6.70 14.90 2.98
N GLU A 241 7.75 14.07 2.97
CA GLU A 241 9.02 14.38 2.31
C GLU A 241 8.89 14.48 0.79
N HIS A 242 9.70 15.34 0.18
CA HIS A 242 9.91 15.31 -1.27
C HIS A 242 10.88 14.18 -1.63
N SER A 243 10.52 13.39 -2.63
CA SER A 243 11.34 12.28 -3.11
C SER A 243 11.95 12.66 -4.46
N ASP A 244 13.25 12.47 -4.60
CA ASP A 244 13.93 12.52 -5.90
C ASP A 244 14.09 11.11 -6.49
N ALA A 245 14.40 11.01 -7.77
CA ALA A 245 14.54 9.73 -8.47
C ALA A 245 15.75 8.90 -7.99
N SER A 246 16.63 9.44 -7.16
CA SER A 246 17.84 8.76 -6.69
C SER A 246 17.60 7.86 -5.46
N HIS A 247 16.52 8.11 -4.71
CA HIS A 247 16.18 7.36 -3.49
C HIS A 247 14.71 6.92 -3.52
N VAL A 248 14.43 5.93 -4.34
CA VAL A 248 13.05 5.46 -4.59
C VAL A 248 12.63 4.34 -3.66
N ILE A 249 13.59 3.55 -3.15
CA ILE A 249 13.31 2.46 -2.22
C ILE A 249 13.74 2.88 -0.82
N HIS A 250 12.77 2.96 0.09
CA HIS A 250 13.00 3.31 1.49
C HIS A 250 12.73 2.10 2.37
N SER A 251 13.56 1.92 3.39
CA SER A 251 13.38 0.91 4.43
C SER A 251 13.21 1.59 5.78
N THR A 252 12.54 0.91 6.70
CA THR A 252 12.41 1.36 8.08
C THR A 252 13.72 1.30 8.87
N GLU A 253 14.74 0.65 8.31
CA GLU A 253 16.08 0.50 8.92
C GLU A 253 17.09 1.55 8.42
N SER A 254 16.68 2.43 7.52
CA SER A 254 17.52 3.47 6.90
C SER A 254 17.20 4.89 7.41
#